data_7d322f42a995b98f455852bc0f72d7a9
#
_entry.id   7d322f42a995b98f455852bc0f72d7a9
#
_cell.length_a   1.000
_cell.length_b   1.000
_cell.length_c   1.000
_cell.angle_alpha   90.00
_cell.angle_beta   90.00
_cell.angle_gamma   90.00
#
_symmetry.space_group_name_H-M   'P 1'
#
loop_
_entity.id
_entity.type
_entity.pdbx_description
1 polymer ?
#
loop_
_entity_poly.entity_id
_entity_poly.type
_entity_poly.pdbx_seq_one_letter_code
_entity_poly.pdbx_strand_id
1 'polypeptide(L)'
;MYPDGDEPSTPSKVEGSLPEARTDHSFVRYKNRFYVYGGRDEVQIFKDIHEYHILTNTWRQISHQSNPRSDEVHRIMLSYEEESPTAMLENVSFVSEPNIRFGHTAIVHKSLMYVFGGWDGTETLNHLNGFDLEKKVWLEF
;
A
#
# COMPACT_ATOMS: atom_id res chain seq x y z
N MET A 1 3.28 -5.68 -45.06
CA MET A 1 4.33 -4.69 -45.33
C MET A 1 4.00 -3.49 -44.48
N TYR A 2 4.71 -3.32 -43.35
CA TYR A 2 4.58 -2.13 -42.52
C TYR A 2 5.43 -1.04 -43.15
N PRO A 3 4.89 0.15 -43.39
CA PRO A 3 5.71 1.26 -43.84
C PRO A 3 6.53 1.78 -42.67
N ASP A 4 7.81 1.91 -42.94
CA ASP A 4 8.81 2.69 -42.23
C ASP A 4 9.11 2.41 -40.75
N GLY A 5 10.13 1.60 -40.56
CA GLY A 5 11.36 1.95 -39.79
C GLY A 5 11.28 2.23 -38.28
N ASP A 6 10.13 2.11 -37.62
CA ASP A 6 10.09 2.13 -36.17
C ASP A 6 10.35 0.70 -35.66
N GLU A 7 11.61 0.38 -35.42
CA GLU A 7 11.94 -0.71 -34.49
C GLU A 7 11.15 -0.47 -33.22
N PRO A 8 10.45 -1.50 -32.67
CA PRO A 8 9.78 -1.34 -31.39
C PRO A 8 10.86 -0.90 -30.38
N SER A 9 10.72 0.33 -29.86
CA SER A 9 11.60 0.86 -28.85
C SER A 9 11.77 -0.22 -27.78
N THR A 10 13.02 -0.66 -27.55
CA THR A 10 13.33 -1.59 -26.45
C THR A 10 12.66 -1.05 -25.21
N PRO A 11 11.81 -1.85 -24.51
CA PRO A 11 11.13 -1.38 -23.33
C PRO A 11 12.17 -0.80 -22.39
N SER A 12 11.95 0.43 -21.93
CA SER A 12 12.85 1.11 -21.00
C SER A 12 13.06 0.18 -19.81
N LYS A 13 14.33 -0.08 -19.48
CA LYS A 13 14.69 -0.96 -18.36
C LYS A 13 14.00 -0.47 -17.09
N VAL A 14 13.30 -1.36 -16.41
CA VAL A 14 12.72 -1.07 -15.11
C VAL A 14 13.85 -0.84 -14.11
N GLU A 15 13.80 0.27 -13.39
CA GLU A 15 14.82 0.66 -12.42
C GLU A 15 14.29 0.58 -10.98
N GLY A 16 15.21 0.56 -10.02
CA GLY A 16 14.93 0.58 -8.60
C GLY A 16 14.85 -0.81 -7.96
N SER A 17 14.35 -0.87 -6.71
CA SER A 17 14.20 -2.11 -5.95
C SER A 17 12.88 -2.78 -6.27
N LEU A 18 12.92 -3.75 -7.17
CA LEU A 18 11.75 -4.56 -7.50
C LEU A 18 11.29 -5.36 -6.27
N PRO A 19 9.96 -5.53 -6.10
CA PRO A 19 9.45 -6.47 -5.10
C PRO A 19 9.87 -7.90 -5.46
N GLU A 20 10.10 -8.72 -4.45
CA GLU A 20 10.27 -10.16 -4.65
C GLU A 20 9.03 -10.77 -5.29
N ALA A 21 9.21 -11.84 -6.07
CA ALA A 21 8.11 -12.57 -6.70
C ALA A 21 7.14 -13.09 -5.63
N ARG A 22 5.85 -12.88 -5.83
CA ARG A 22 4.83 -13.19 -4.83
C ARG A 22 3.48 -13.50 -5.46
N THR A 23 2.66 -14.20 -4.73
CA THR A 23 1.25 -14.48 -5.03
C THR A 23 0.36 -14.00 -3.91
N ASP A 24 -0.95 -13.96 -4.11
CA ASP A 24 -1.95 -13.61 -3.09
C ASP A 24 -1.74 -12.21 -2.43
N HIS A 25 -1.09 -11.30 -3.16
CA HIS A 25 -0.87 -9.90 -2.79
C HIS A 25 -2.02 -9.01 -3.27
N SER A 26 -2.09 -7.80 -2.76
CA SER A 26 -2.91 -6.74 -3.35
C SER A 26 -2.10 -5.86 -4.31
N PHE A 27 -2.79 -5.36 -5.33
CA PHE A 27 -2.23 -4.45 -6.32
C PHE A 27 -3.24 -3.35 -6.61
N VAL A 28 -2.95 -2.14 -6.16
CA VAL A 28 -3.87 -1.00 -6.26
C VAL A 28 -3.21 0.20 -6.92
N ARG A 29 -4.04 1.09 -7.47
CA ARG A 29 -3.58 2.33 -8.10
C ARG A 29 -3.98 3.54 -7.26
N TYR A 30 -3.05 4.48 -7.12
CA TYR A 30 -3.32 5.84 -6.64
C TYR A 30 -2.50 6.85 -7.42
N LYS A 31 -3.18 7.84 -8.04
CA LYS A 31 -2.53 8.81 -8.93
C LYS A 31 -1.71 8.11 -10.04
N ASN A 32 -0.46 8.48 -10.24
CA ASN A 32 0.45 7.90 -11.23
C ASN A 32 1.33 6.78 -10.63
N ARG A 33 0.79 6.03 -9.67
CA ARG A 33 1.52 4.96 -8.98
C ARG A 33 0.68 3.72 -8.80
N PHE A 34 1.35 2.58 -8.85
CA PHE A 34 0.80 1.32 -8.36
C PHE A 34 1.47 0.95 -7.03
N TYR A 35 0.71 0.26 -6.19
CA TYR A 35 1.17 -0.21 -4.88
C TYR A 35 0.90 -1.70 -4.74
N VAL A 36 1.95 -2.43 -4.32
CA VAL A 36 1.89 -3.85 -3.98
C VAL A 36 2.02 -3.97 -2.47
N TYR A 37 1.13 -4.72 -1.82
CA TYR A 37 1.20 -5.00 -0.40
C TYR A 37 0.98 -6.48 -0.09
N GLY A 38 1.81 -6.99 0.83
CA GLY A 38 1.67 -8.33 1.36
C GLY A 38 1.85 -9.43 0.32
N GLY A 39 1.10 -10.52 0.51
CA GLY A 39 1.25 -11.71 -0.29
C GLY A 39 2.25 -12.69 0.30
N ARG A 40 2.58 -13.73 -0.45
CA ARG A 40 3.52 -14.78 -0.03
C ARG A 40 4.30 -15.35 -1.19
N ASP A 41 5.38 -16.02 -0.89
CA ASP A 41 6.03 -17.00 -1.74
C ASP A 41 5.98 -18.40 -1.09
N GLU A 42 6.89 -19.29 -1.47
CA GLU A 42 6.98 -20.64 -0.93
C GLU A 42 7.59 -20.69 0.49
N VAL A 43 8.22 -19.60 0.93
CA VAL A 43 9.04 -19.57 2.16
C VAL A 43 8.48 -18.59 3.19
N GLN A 44 7.92 -17.45 2.77
CA GLN A 44 7.56 -16.35 3.67
C GLN A 44 6.25 -15.67 3.29
N ILE A 45 5.66 -14.98 4.27
CA ILE A 45 4.55 -14.05 4.09
C ILE A 45 5.15 -12.64 4.13
N PHE A 46 4.84 -11.83 3.12
CA PHE A 46 5.35 -10.47 3.00
C PHE A 46 4.50 -9.48 3.80
N LYS A 47 5.16 -8.44 4.31
CA LYS A 47 4.52 -7.31 5.01
C LYS A 47 4.87 -5.96 4.41
N ASP A 48 5.72 -5.96 3.40
CA ASP A 48 6.24 -4.79 2.75
C ASP A 48 5.23 -4.16 1.78
N ILE A 49 5.42 -2.87 1.54
CA ILE A 49 4.73 -2.12 0.50
C ILE A 49 5.77 -1.68 -0.52
N HIS A 50 5.47 -1.92 -1.78
CA HIS A 50 6.26 -1.40 -2.89
C HIS A 50 5.43 -0.47 -3.75
N GLU A 51 6.05 0.59 -4.21
CA GLU A 51 5.48 1.58 -5.11
C GLU A 51 6.16 1.50 -6.48
N TYR A 52 5.36 1.44 -7.52
CA TYR A 52 5.81 1.59 -8.90
C TYR A 52 5.35 2.94 -9.45
N HIS A 53 6.28 3.76 -9.86
CA HIS A 53 5.99 5.06 -10.47
C HIS A 53 5.85 4.93 -11.98
N ILE A 54 4.64 5.13 -12.51
CA ILE A 54 4.28 4.86 -13.91
C ILE A 54 5.10 5.73 -14.87
N LEU A 55 5.29 7.01 -14.56
CA LEU A 55 5.95 7.96 -15.48
C LEU A 55 7.47 7.78 -15.55
N THR A 56 8.09 7.30 -14.48
CA THR A 56 9.55 7.11 -14.43
C THR A 56 9.97 5.66 -14.57
N ASN A 57 9.00 4.73 -14.64
CA ASN A 57 9.26 3.29 -14.74
C ASN A 57 10.16 2.76 -13.62
N THR A 58 9.95 3.22 -12.38
CA THR A 58 10.80 2.91 -11.23
C THR A 58 10.03 2.27 -10.09
N TRP A 59 10.64 1.24 -9.47
CA TRP A 59 10.17 0.62 -8.23
C TRP A 59 10.92 1.16 -7.03
N ARG A 60 10.22 1.26 -5.91
CA ARG A 60 10.82 1.49 -4.59
C ARG A 60 10.01 0.80 -3.50
N GLN A 61 10.70 0.32 -2.49
CA GLN A 61 10.06 -0.09 -1.25
C GLN A 61 9.71 1.14 -0.42
N ILE A 62 8.50 1.15 0.15
CA ILE A 62 8.03 2.25 0.99
C ILE A 62 8.31 1.91 2.45
N SER A 63 9.01 2.80 3.12
CA SER A 63 9.08 2.81 4.59
C SER A 63 7.87 3.54 5.15
N HIS A 64 7.26 2.99 6.18
CA HIS A 64 6.18 3.63 6.92
C HIS A 64 6.67 4.12 8.29
N GLN A 65 5.95 5.08 8.84
CA GLN A 65 6.23 5.57 10.18
C GLN A 65 5.63 4.58 11.20
N SER A 66 6.49 3.92 11.94
CA SER A 66 6.10 2.88 12.89
C SER A 66 5.51 3.42 14.21
N ASN A 67 5.73 4.69 14.54
CA ASN A 67 5.15 5.35 15.72
C ASN A 67 5.20 6.87 15.52
N PRO A 68 4.19 7.49 14.90
CA PRO A 68 4.13 8.94 14.84
C PRO A 68 4.05 9.51 16.26
N ARG A 69 4.77 10.61 16.53
CA ARG A 69 4.71 11.30 17.83
C ARG A 69 3.30 11.83 18.09
N SER A 70 2.93 12.02 19.34
CA SER A 70 1.57 12.41 19.72
C SER A 70 1.09 13.73 19.07
N ASP A 71 1.99 14.69 18.85
CA ASP A 71 1.72 15.93 18.14
C ASP A 71 1.50 15.73 16.63
N GLU A 72 2.20 14.77 16.05
CA GLU A 72 2.04 14.34 14.66
C GLU A 72 0.75 13.54 14.47
N VAL A 73 0.43 12.63 15.40
CA VAL A 73 -0.85 11.92 15.46
C VAL A 73 -2.01 12.92 15.46
N HIS A 74 -1.97 13.89 16.35
CA HIS A 74 -3.01 14.91 16.46
C HIS A 74 -3.18 15.70 15.14
N ARG A 75 -2.07 16.09 14.52
CA ARG A 75 -2.08 16.82 13.22
C ARG A 75 -2.62 15.97 12.08
N ILE A 76 -2.27 14.67 12.04
CA ILE A 76 -2.80 13.73 11.05
C ILE A 76 -4.31 13.56 11.25
N MET A 77 -4.77 13.39 12.48
CA MET A 77 -6.20 13.24 12.80
C MET A 77 -6.99 14.47 12.38
N LEU A 78 -6.54 15.69 12.73
CA LEU A 78 -7.16 16.94 12.31
C LEU A 78 -7.31 17.06 10.79
N SER A 79 -6.36 16.54 10.01
CA SER A 79 -6.43 16.59 8.55
C SER A 79 -7.55 15.70 7.96
N TYR A 80 -8.03 14.72 8.70
CA TYR A 80 -9.20 13.92 8.31
C TYR A 80 -10.52 14.57 8.71
N GLU A 81 -10.52 15.39 9.77
CA GLU A 81 -11.72 16.11 10.25
C GLU A 81 -12.24 17.13 9.25
N GLU A 82 -11.36 17.79 8.50
CA GLU A 82 -11.76 18.76 7.48
C GLU A 82 -12.58 18.14 6.32
N GLU A 83 -12.49 16.81 6.14
CA GLU A 83 -13.15 16.08 5.07
C GLU A 83 -14.30 15.17 5.52
N SER A 84 -14.47 14.94 6.83
CA SER A 84 -15.49 14.02 7.37
C SER A 84 -15.91 14.42 8.79
N PRO A 85 -17.20 14.31 9.13
CA PRO A 85 -17.69 14.64 10.47
C PRO A 85 -17.02 13.79 11.56
N THR A 86 -16.83 14.36 12.71
CA THR A 86 -16.18 13.94 13.95
C THR A 86 -16.41 12.47 14.38
N ALA A 87 -17.48 11.83 13.92
CA ALA A 87 -17.86 10.47 14.31
C ALA A 87 -16.95 9.34 13.77
N MET A 88 -16.14 9.62 12.74
CA MET A 88 -15.23 8.58 12.17
C MET A 88 -13.93 8.41 12.97
N LEU A 89 -13.54 9.40 13.75
CA LEU A 89 -12.23 9.42 14.41
C LEU A 89 -12.22 8.76 15.80
N GLU A 90 -13.37 8.59 16.42
CA GLU A 90 -13.46 7.98 17.75
C GLU A 90 -13.06 6.50 17.79
N ASN A 91 -13.09 5.82 16.62
CA ASN A 91 -12.79 4.40 16.50
C ASN A 91 -11.56 4.08 15.64
N VAL A 92 -10.77 5.09 15.25
CA VAL A 92 -9.56 4.90 14.45
C VAL A 92 -8.33 4.99 15.32
N SER A 93 -7.47 3.99 15.24
CA SER A 93 -6.19 3.98 15.94
C SER A 93 -5.02 3.87 14.98
N PHE A 94 -3.88 4.46 15.37
CA PHE A 94 -2.62 4.24 14.68
C PHE A 94 -2.04 2.90 15.09
N VAL A 95 -1.61 2.13 14.10
CA VAL A 95 -0.88 0.89 14.34
C VAL A 95 0.52 1.02 13.73
N SER A 96 1.50 0.49 14.43
CA SER A 96 2.88 0.50 13.94
C SER A 96 3.01 -0.31 12.66
N GLU A 97 2.35 -1.46 12.64
CA GLU A 97 2.37 -2.40 11.53
C GLU A 97 1.19 -3.36 11.68
N PRO A 98 0.36 -3.56 10.66
CA PRO A 98 -0.68 -4.57 10.73
C PRO A 98 -0.07 -5.97 10.65
N ASN A 99 -0.86 -7.00 10.98
CA ASN A 99 -0.44 -8.38 10.80
C ASN A 99 -0.01 -8.64 9.36
N ILE A 100 1.09 -9.39 9.19
CA ILE A 100 1.48 -9.95 7.90
C ILE A 100 0.30 -10.70 7.31
N ARG A 101 0.10 -10.65 6.00
CA ARG A 101 -1.05 -11.32 5.39
C ARG A 101 -0.90 -11.60 3.91
N PHE A 102 -1.61 -12.64 3.48
CA PHE A 102 -1.84 -12.94 2.07
C PHE A 102 -3.31 -13.33 1.84
N GLY A 103 -3.77 -13.26 0.59
CA GLY A 103 -5.15 -13.56 0.25
C GLY A 103 -6.17 -12.52 0.75
N HIS A 104 -5.69 -11.34 1.16
CA HIS A 104 -6.51 -10.20 1.53
C HIS A 104 -7.04 -9.48 0.29
N THR A 105 -7.98 -8.57 0.50
CA THR A 105 -8.44 -7.63 -0.53
C THR A 105 -7.99 -6.21 -0.20
N ALA A 106 -7.80 -5.38 -1.21
CA ALA A 106 -7.50 -3.98 -1.02
C ALA A 106 -8.21 -3.10 -2.06
N ILE A 107 -8.62 -1.93 -1.61
CA ILE A 107 -9.17 -0.87 -2.46
C ILE A 107 -8.57 0.47 -2.04
N VAL A 108 -8.60 1.43 -2.93
CA VAL A 108 -8.21 2.81 -2.62
C VAL A 108 -9.43 3.71 -2.64
N HIS A 109 -9.61 4.47 -1.58
CA HIS A 109 -10.55 5.58 -1.52
C HIS A 109 -9.82 6.82 -1.00
N LYS A 110 -9.86 7.92 -1.77
CA LYS A 110 -9.03 9.12 -1.54
C LYS A 110 -7.54 8.73 -1.46
N SER A 111 -6.84 9.10 -0.40
CA SER A 111 -5.43 8.74 -0.16
C SER A 111 -5.23 7.45 0.64
N LEU A 112 -6.31 6.79 1.07
CA LEU A 112 -6.24 5.58 1.89
C LEU A 112 -6.38 4.32 1.05
N MET A 113 -5.43 3.41 1.20
CA MET A 113 -5.53 2.03 0.76
C MET A 113 -6.11 1.21 1.91
N TYR A 114 -7.36 0.78 1.77
CA TYR A 114 -8.04 -0.09 2.73
C TYR A 114 -7.72 -1.55 2.44
N VAL A 115 -7.36 -2.29 3.47
CA VAL A 115 -6.99 -3.71 3.41
C VAL A 115 -7.87 -4.48 4.38
N PHE A 116 -8.52 -5.54 3.90
CA PHE A 116 -9.41 -6.36 4.72
C PHE A 116 -9.09 -7.84 4.60
N GLY A 117 -9.08 -8.52 5.75
CA GLY A 117 -9.03 -9.97 5.84
C GLY A 117 -7.68 -10.57 5.46
N GLY A 118 -7.73 -11.76 4.91
CA GLY A 118 -6.57 -12.57 4.56
C GLY A 118 -6.19 -13.56 5.66
N TRP A 119 -5.03 -14.19 5.49
CA TRP A 119 -4.44 -15.17 6.40
C TRP A 119 -3.06 -14.69 6.85
N ASP A 120 -2.76 -14.74 8.13
CA ASP A 120 -1.48 -14.25 8.69
C ASP A 120 -0.42 -15.36 8.91
N GLY A 121 -0.76 -16.58 8.52
CA GLY A 121 0.07 -17.77 8.76
C GLY A 121 -0.47 -18.62 9.94
N THR A 122 -1.40 -18.07 10.74
CA THR A 122 -1.97 -18.70 11.92
C THR A 122 -3.48 -18.73 11.88
N GLU A 123 -4.10 -17.61 11.50
CA GLU A 123 -5.57 -17.47 11.49
C GLU A 123 -6.07 -16.58 10.34
N THR A 124 -7.34 -16.73 10.04
CA THR A 124 -8.06 -15.84 9.12
C THR A 124 -8.38 -14.53 9.81
N LEU A 125 -8.00 -13.43 9.17
CA LEU A 125 -8.18 -12.08 9.71
C LEU A 125 -9.55 -11.51 9.33
N ASN A 126 -10.10 -10.68 10.21
CA ASN A 126 -11.30 -9.88 9.97
C ASN A 126 -11.07 -8.38 10.25
N HIS A 127 -9.82 -7.98 10.32
CA HIS A 127 -9.42 -6.59 10.58
C HIS A 127 -9.52 -5.76 9.29
N LEU A 128 -10.00 -4.53 9.45
CA LEU A 128 -9.93 -3.48 8.43
C LEU A 128 -8.78 -2.53 8.80
N ASN A 129 -7.75 -2.52 7.99
CA ASN A 129 -6.62 -1.61 8.13
C ASN A 129 -6.59 -0.63 6.96
N GLY A 130 -6.07 0.56 7.19
CA GLY A 130 -5.83 1.56 6.15
C GLY A 130 -4.38 2.00 6.12
N PHE A 131 -3.81 2.10 4.95
CA PHE A 131 -2.51 2.73 4.75
C PHE A 131 -2.67 4.06 4.04
N ASP A 132 -2.30 5.16 4.70
CA ASP A 132 -2.29 6.46 4.05
C ASP A 132 -1.11 6.56 3.09
N LEU A 133 -1.42 6.59 1.80
CA LEU A 133 -0.44 6.59 0.72
C LEU A 133 0.36 7.90 0.61
N GLU A 134 -0.11 8.98 1.23
CA GLU A 134 0.59 10.27 1.29
C GLU A 134 1.40 10.43 2.59
N LYS A 135 0.78 10.12 3.72
CA LYS A 135 1.37 10.29 5.06
C LYS A 135 2.23 9.11 5.49
N LYS A 136 2.11 7.95 4.81
CA LYS A 136 2.87 6.71 5.09
C LYS A 136 2.68 6.18 6.51
N VAL A 137 1.45 6.18 6.98
CA VAL A 137 1.03 5.65 8.29
C VAL A 137 -0.04 4.60 8.14
N TRP A 138 -0.03 3.62 9.05
CA TRP A 138 -1.07 2.61 9.17
C TRP A 138 -2.14 3.01 10.17
N LEU A 139 -3.38 2.70 9.84
CA LEU A 139 -4.58 2.92 10.65
C LEU A 139 -5.33 1.59 10.82
N GLU A 140 -5.99 1.44 11.95
CA GLU A 140 -6.94 0.36 12.22
C GLU A 140 -8.31 0.98 12.54
N PHE A 141 -9.38 0.40 11.95
CA PHE A 141 -10.76 0.88 12.02
C PHE A 141 -11.65 -0.05 12.83
#